data_9e94198c1f0637ad8438c6e4c0e84cc5
#
_entry.id   9e94198c1f0637ad8438c6e4c0e84cc5
#
_cell.length_a   1.000
_cell.length_b   1.000
_cell.length_c   1.000
_cell.angle_alpha   90.00
_cell.angle_beta   90.00
_cell.angle_gamma   90.00
#
_symmetry.space_group_name_H-M   'P 1'
#
loop_
_entity.id
_entity.type
_entity.pdbx_description
1 polymer ?
#
loop_
_entity_poly.entity_id
_entity_poly.type
_entity_poly.pdbx_seq_one_letter_code
_entity_poly.pdbx_strand_id
1 'polypeptide(L)'
;MRVEESLRFLPGGYGQEPREVIGRGVFRAECDEMVVVKDIEVYSLCEHHMLPFFGKAHVGYIPGNYIVGLSKVARLVDMFARRLQVQERLTTQIAEALEECLSPKGVGVVIEAEHLCMMMRGAQKQNTTTVTSCVRGRFRSDERTRSEFLRLIGK
;
A
#
# COMPACT_ATOMS: atom_id res chain seq x y z
N MET A 1 16.11 14.60 21.44
CA MET A 1 15.56 15.71 20.64
C MET A 1 15.41 15.31 19.18
N ARG A 2 16.27 15.67 18.23
CA ARG A 2 16.03 15.34 16.78
C ARG A 2 15.91 13.84 16.51
N VAL A 3 16.78 13.03 17.09
CA VAL A 3 16.74 11.56 16.97
C VAL A 3 15.46 10.98 17.57
N GLU A 4 15.07 11.47 18.73
CA GLU A 4 13.83 11.05 19.41
C GLU A 4 12.59 11.37 18.58
N GLU A 5 12.52 12.57 18.01
CA GLU A 5 11.41 12.97 17.13
C GLU A 5 11.33 12.08 15.88
N SER A 6 12.47 11.78 15.27
CA SER A 6 12.54 10.86 14.12
C SER A 6 12.10 9.45 14.51
N LEU A 7 12.56 8.94 15.65
CA LEU A 7 12.20 7.60 16.13
C LEU A 7 10.73 7.50 16.56
N ARG A 8 10.08 8.59 16.92
CA ARG A 8 8.64 8.63 17.18
C ARG A 8 7.84 8.71 15.87
N PHE A 9 8.32 9.47 14.89
CA PHE A 9 7.65 9.67 13.61
C PHE A 9 7.68 8.43 12.72
N LEU A 10 8.83 7.77 12.60
CA LEU A 10 9.01 6.65 11.69
C LEU A 10 8.07 5.46 11.98
N PRO A 11 7.83 5.03 13.25
CA PRO A 11 6.86 3.98 13.57
C PRO A 11 5.49 4.52 14.00
N GLY A 12 5.15 5.76 13.67
CA GLY A 12 3.91 6.43 14.12
C GLY A 12 2.61 5.78 13.63
N GLY A 13 2.67 4.87 12.67
CA GLY A 13 1.53 4.13 12.17
C GLY A 13 0.94 3.09 13.14
N TYR A 14 1.68 2.68 14.17
CA TYR A 14 1.16 1.73 15.18
C TYR A 14 0.02 2.31 16.03
N GLY A 15 -0.02 3.63 16.22
CA GLY A 15 -1.08 4.29 16.97
C GLY A 15 -2.34 4.62 16.15
N GLN A 16 -2.46 4.12 14.93
CA GLN A 16 -3.56 4.43 14.04
C GLN A 16 -4.30 3.16 13.60
N GLU A 17 -5.61 3.31 13.40
CA GLU A 17 -6.48 2.25 12.90
C GLU A 17 -7.01 2.57 11.49
N PRO A 18 -7.14 1.56 10.58
CA PRO A 18 -7.57 1.78 9.20
C PRO A 18 -8.90 2.53 9.09
N ARG A 19 -9.87 2.17 9.92
CA ARG A 19 -11.20 2.80 9.94
C ARG A 19 -11.15 4.26 10.36
N GLU A 20 -10.24 4.64 11.25
CA GLU A 20 -10.05 6.02 11.68
C GLU A 20 -9.37 6.85 10.58
N VAL A 21 -8.36 6.29 9.92
CA VAL A 21 -7.65 6.92 8.79
C VAL A 21 -8.60 7.20 7.62
N ILE A 22 -9.44 6.23 7.27
CA ILE A 22 -10.49 6.39 6.25
C ILE A 22 -11.58 7.34 6.75
N GLY A 23 -12.03 7.19 7.99
CA GLY A 23 -12.95 8.08 8.68
C GLY A 23 -14.19 8.43 7.85
N ARG A 24 -14.49 9.74 7.76
CA ARG A 24 -15.63 10.25 6.97
C ARG A 24 -15.37 10.35 5.46
N GLY A 25 -14.24 9.80 4.97
CA GLY A 25 -13.87 9.86 3.56
C GLY A 25 -14.51 8.76 2.69
N VAL A 26 -15.59 8.14 3.15
CA VAL A 26 -16.36 7.13 2.41
C VAL A 26 -17.64 7.76 1.89
N PHE A 27 -17.92 7.56 0.61
CA PHE A 27 -19.07 8.13 -0.09
C PHE A 27 -19.82 7.02 -0.83
N ARG A 28 -21.10 7.23 -1.11
CA ARG A 28 -21.87 6.29 -1.92
C ARG A 28 -21.32 6.27 -3.34
N ALA A 29 -21.11 5.09 -3.89
CA ALA A 29 -20.62 4.95 -5.27
C ALA A 29 -21.73 5.23 -6.27
N GLU A 30 -21.43 6.07 -7.26
CA GLU A 30 -22.27 6.31 -8.44
C GLU A 30 -21.66 5.68 -9.70
N CYS A 31 -20.51 5.00 -9.55
CA CYS A 31 -19.78 4.30 -10.60
C CYS A 31 -19.40 2.90 -10.14
N ASP A 32 -19.17 2.01 -11.08
CA ASP A 32 -18.75 0.62 -10.85
C ASP A 32 -17.44 0.26 -11.57
N GLU A 33 -16.81 1.26 -12.20
CA GLU A 33 -15.51 1.13 -12.85
C GLU A 33 -14.36 1.12 -11.85
N MET A 34 -13.22 0.59 -12.30
CA MET A 34 -12.01 0.51 -11.49
C MET A 34 -11.47 1.90 -11.14
N VAL A 35 -11.19 2.12 -9.87
CA VAL A 35 -10.48 3.30 -9.36
C VAL A 35 -9.06 2.91 -9.06
N VAL A 36 -8.08 3.64 -9.60
CA VAL A 36 -6.65 3.39 -9.35
C VAL A 36 -5.98 4.66 -8.83
N VAL A 37 -5.28 4.53 -7.70
CA VAL A 37 -4.37 5.54 -7.16
C VAL A 37 -2.97 4.98 -7.28
N LYS A 38 -2.16 5.56 -8.17
CA LYS A 38 -0.82 5.06 -8.47
C LYS A 38 0.26 6.02 -8.04
N ASP A 39 1.48 5.51 -8.00
CA ASP A 39 2.68 6.26 -7.65
C ASP A 39 2.64 6.88 -6.24
N ILE A 40 1.96 6.21 -5.30
CA ILE A 40 1.95 6.62 -3.90
C ILE A 40 3.33 6.34 -3.32
N GLU A 41 4.02 7.36 -2.86
CA GLU A 41 5.33 7.21 -2.23
C GLU A 41 5.25 6.35 -0.96
N VAL A 42 6.21 5.45 -0.80
CA VAL A 42 6.32 4.56 0.35
C VAL A 42 7.69 4.75 0.99
N TYR A 43 7.69 5.01 2.29
CA TYR A 43 8.88 5.01 3.14
C TYR A 43 8.61 4.16 4.37
N SER A 44 9.38 3.10 4.56
CA SER A 44 9.20 2.15 5.66
C SER A 44 10.53 1.67 6.23
N LEU A 45 10.47 1.00 7.36
CA LEU A 45 11.63 0.36 7.98
C LEU A 45 11.51 -1.16 7.93
N CYS A 46 12.54 -1.82 7.41
CA CYS A 46 12.62 -3.27 7.43
C CYS A 46 12.70 -3.78 8.88
N GLU A 47 11.78 -4.66 9.28
CA GLU A 47 11.76 -5.18 10.65
C GLU A 47 12.99 -6.04 11.00
N HIS A 48 13.66 -6.64 10.00
CA HIS A 48 14.82 -7.49 10.24
C HIS A 48 16.10 -6.69 10.56
N HIS A 49 16.24 -5.49 10.01
CA HIS A 49 17.48 -4.73 10.08
C HIS A 49 17.31 -3.28 10.54
N MET A 50 16.07 -2.80 10.70
CA MET A 50 15.72 -1.40 10.96
C MET A 50 16.31 -0.41 9.93
N LEU A 51 16.64 -0.90 8.73
CA LEU A 51 17.08 -0.09 7.60
C LEU A 51 15.89 0.29 6.73
N PRO A 52 15.89 1.50 6.12
CA PRO A 52 14.81 1.92 5.25
C PRO A 52 14.66 1.06 4.00
N PHE A 53 13.41 0.90 3.58
CA PHE A 53 13.06 0.61 2.21
C PHE A 53 12.05 1.65 1.74
N PHE A 54 12.10 1.99 0.48
CA PHE A 54 11.31 3.08 -0.09
C PHE A 54 10.99 2.80 -1.55
N GLY A 55 9.90 3.36 -2.02
CA GLY A 55 9.45 3.15 -3.38
C GLY A 55 8.06 3.67 -3.62
N LYS A 56 7.26 2.92 -4.36
CA LYS A 56 5.91 3.32 -4.77
C LYS A 56 4.90 2.21 -4.56
N ALA A 57 3.72 2.58 -4.11
CA ALA A 57 2.55 1.72 -4.06
C ALA A 57 1.53 2.14 -5.12
N HIS A 58 0.89 1.15 -5.71
CA HIS A 58 -0.21 1.32 -6.64
C HIS A 58 -1.40 0.54 -6.08
N VAL A 59 -2.52 1.23 -5.90
CA VAL A 59 -3.71 0.67 -5.26
C VAL A 59 -4.89 0.83 -6.21
N GLY A 60 -5.52 -0.29 -6.55
CA GLY A 60 -6.72 -0.32 -7.37
C GLY A 60 -7.87 -1.00 -6.64
N TYR A 61 -9.10 -0.54 -6.84
CA TYR A 61 -10.28 -1.25 -6.36
C TYR A 61 -11.46 -1.04 -7.32
N ILE A 62 -12.37 -1.99 -7.32
CA ILE A 62 -13.65 -1.88 -8.02
C ILE A 62 -14.72 -1.61 -6.97
N PRO A 63 -15.40 -0.45 -7.02
CA PRO A 63 -16.42 -0.12 -6.04
C PRO A 63 -17.53 -1.18 -5.93
N GLY A 64 -17.96 -1.44 -4.70
CA GLY A 64 -19.26 -2.05 -4.42
C GLY A 64 -20.30 -0.93 -4.28
N ASN A 65 -20.74 -0.69 -3.05
CA ASN A 65 -21.68 0.39 -2.75
C ASN A 65 -20.99 1.71 -2.37
N TYR A 66 -19.67 1.69 -2.18
CA TYR A 66 -18.93 2.82 -1.64
C TYR A 66 -17.63 3.08 -2.39
N ILE A 67 -17.26 4.36 -2.47
CA ILE A 67 -15.95 4.86 -2.89
C ILE A 67 -15.28 5.56 -1.72
N VAL A 68 -13.95 5.69 -1.81
CA VAL A 68 -13.15 6.38 -0.79
C VAL A 68 -12.42 7.57 -1.39
N GLY A 69 -12.29 8.63 -0.62
CA GLY A 69 -11.51 9.79 -1.03
C GLY A 69 -10.05 9.41 -1.32
N LEU A 70 -9.52 9.87 -2.45
CA LEU A 70 -8.20 9.46 -2.97
C LEU A 70 -7.07 9.67 -1.94
N SER A 71 -7.12 10.78 -1.20
CA SER A 71 -6.16 11.07 -0.12
C SER A 71 -6.20 10.06 1.03
N LYS A 72 -7.33 9.38 1.23
CA LYS A 72 -7.48 8.36 2.26
C LYS A 72 -6.74 7.08 1.91
N VAL A 73 -6.70 6.76 0.61
CA VAL A 73 -5.90 5.62 0.10
C VAL A 73 -4.41 5.87 0.39
N ALA A 74 -3.90 7.04 0.05
CA ALA A 74 -2.51 7.41 0.32
C ALA A 74 -2.19 7.38 1.84
N ARG A 75 -3.08 7.93 2.67
CA ARG A 75 -2.91 7.91 4.14
C ARG A 75 -2.95 6.50 4.72
N LEU A 76 -3.74 5.60 4.14
CA LEU A 76 -3.78 4.20 4.55
C LEU A 76 -2.44 3.50 4.24
N VAL A 77 -1.88 3.76 3.07
CA VAL A 77 -0.53 3.28 2.71
C VAL A 77 0.50 3.79 3.69
N ASP A 78 0.51 5.10 3.99
CA ASP A 78 1.42 5.71 4.95
C ASP A 78 1.29 5.10 6.35
N MET A 79 0.06 4.91 6.83
CA MET A 79 -0.20 4.33 8.15
C MET A 79 0.46 2.95 8.30
N PHE A 80 0.32 2.08 7.30
CA PHE A 80 0.95 0.76 7.33
C PHE A 80 2.45 0.82 7.07
N ALA A 81 2.92 1.73 6.22
CA ALA A 81 4.34 1.92 5.94
C ALA A 81 5.11 2.46 7.16
N ARG A 82 4.49 3.29 8.01
CA ARG A 82 5.06 3.84 9.25
C ARG A 82 5.06 2.81 10.39
N ARG A 83 5.58 1.61 10.12
CA ARG A 83 5.74 0.50 11.06
C ARG A 83 7.04 -0.23 10.74
N LEU A 84 7.48 -1.13 11.61
CA LEU A 84 8.49 -2.11 11.24
C LEU A 84 7.84 -3.15 10.34
N GLN A 85 8.25 -3.19 9.07
CA GLN A 85 7.55 -3.93 8.03
C GLN A 85 8.40 -4.97 7.31
N VAL A 86 7.68 -5.90 6.72
CA VAL A 86 8.11 -6.73 5.60
C VAL A 86 7.24 -6.32 4.41
N GLN A 87 7.83 -6.13 3.24
CA GLN A 87 7.12 -5.56 2.07
C GLN A 87 5.90 -6.40 1.68
N GLU A 88 5.99 -7.72 1.75
CA GLU A 88 4.90 -8.65 1.44
C GLU A 88 3.72 -8.46 2.41
N ARG A 89 4.00 -8.30 3.70
CA ARG A 89 2.99 -8.04 4.72
C ARG A 89 2.36 -6.66 4.54
N LEU A 90 3.16 -5.63 4.26
CA LEU A 90 2.67 -4.28 3.96
C LEU A 90 1.67 -4.30 2.81
N THR A 91 2.01 -4.98 1.71
CA THR A 91 1.16 -5.11 0.53
C THR A 91 -0.18 -5.78 0.87
N THR A 92 -0.14 -6.85 1.65
CA THR A 92 -1.33 -7.60 2.06
C THR A 92 -2.21 -6.79 3.01
N GLN A 93 -1.63 -6.13 4.01
CA GLN A 93 -2.36 -5.32 4.99
C GLN A 93 -3.12 -4.16 4.34
N ILE A 94 -2.53 -3.49 3.34
CA ILE A 94 -3.21 -2.43 2.59
C ILE A 94 -4.45 -2.98 1.86
N ALA A 95 -4.30 -4.13 1.18
CA ALA A 95 -5.39 -4.75 0.45
C ALA A 95 -6.53 -5.21 1.38
N GLU A 96 -6.20 -5.82 2.49
CA GLU A 96 -7.16 -6.30 3.50
C GLU A 96 -7.93 -5.15 4.14
N ALA A 97 -7.23 -4.08 4.53
CA ALA A 97 -7.87 -2.92 5.13
C ALA A 97 -8.86 -2.23 4.19
N LEU A 98 -8.56 -2.13 2.90
CA LEU A 98 -9.50 -1.61 1.90
C LEU A 98 -10.70 -2.53 1.73
N GLU A 99 -10.49 -3.84 1.69
CA GLU A 99 -11.57 -4.83 1.61
C GLU A 99 -12.51 -4.74 2.80
N GLU A 100 -11.96 -4.64 4.02
CA GLU A 100 -12.74 -4.53 5.26
C GLU A 100 -13.49 -3.19 5.39
N CYS A 101 -12.89 -2.09 4.93
CA CYS A 101 -13.48 -0.77 5.09
C CYS A 101 -14.54 -0.42 4.03
N LEU A 102 -14.40 -0.95 2.80
CA LEU A 102 -15.23 -0.54 1.67
C LEU A 102 -16.12 -1.66 1.13
N SER A 103 -15.83 -2.92 1.46
CA SER A 103 -16.46 -4.10 0.85
C SER A 103 -16.54 -3.99 -0.68
N PRO A 104 -15.42 -3.73 -1.38
CA PRO A 104 -15.39 -3.55 -2.82
C PRO A 104 -15.58 -4.89 -3.52
N LYS A 105 -15.89 -4.86 -4.82
CA LYS A 105 -15.94 -6.08 -5.65
C LYS A 105 -14.57 -6.74 -5.84
N GLY A 106 -13.49 -6.00 -5.60
CA GLY A 106 -12.12 -6.47 -5.65
C GLY A 106 -11.11 -5.36 -5.33
N VAL A 107 -9.92 -5.78 -4.94
CA VAL A 107 -8.77 -4.90 -4.62
C VAL A 107 -7.52 -5.47 -5.26
N GLY A 108 -6.67 -4.60 -5.77
CA GLY A 108 -5.31 -4.90 -6.23
C GLY A 108 -4.32 -3.91 -5.63
N VAL A 109 -3.24 -4.42 -5.08
CA VAL A 109 -2.13 -3.62 -4.54
C VAL A 109 -0.82 -4.14 -5.11
N VAL A 110 -0.01 -3.25 -5.64
CA VAL A 110 1.37 -3.54 -6.08
C VAL A 110 2.30 -2.54 -5.41
N ILE A 111 3.38 -3.02 -4.83
CA ILE A 111 4.44 -2.20 -4.26
C ILE A 111 5.77 -2.54 -4.94
N GLU A 112 6.48 -1.51 -5.37
CA GLU A 112 7.84 -1.59 -5.90
C GLU A 112 8.75 -0.79 -5.00
N ALA A 113 9.76 -1.41 -4.42
CA ALA A 113 10.64 -0.74 -3.49
C ALA A 113 12.10 -1.21 -3.59
N GLU A 114 12.99 -0.31 -3.24
CA GLU A 114 14.40 -0.53 -3.03
C GLU A 114 14.67 -0.68 -1.54
N HIS A 115 15.52 -1.64 -1.19
CA HIS A 115 15.83 -1.98 0.20
C HIS A 115 17.28 -1.66 0.54
N LEU A 116 17.53 -0.72 1.45
CA LEU A 116 18.89 -0.42 1.90
C LEU A 116 19.57 -1.62 2.57
N CYS A 117 18.82 -2.51 3.16
CA CYS A 117 19.37 -3.76 3.73
C CYS A 117 19.98 -4.70 2.67
N MET A 118 19.57 -4.56 1.39
CA MET A 118 20.18 -5.26 0.26
C MET A 118 21.25 -4.45 -0.43
N MET A 119 21.17 -3.11 -0.40
CA MET A 119 22.06 -2.22 -1.14
C MET A 119 23.37 -1.94 -0.39
N MET A 120 23.29 -1.55 0.87
CA MET A 120 24.42 -1.04 1.64
C MET A 120 25.16 -2.10 2.46
N ARG A 121 24.60 -3.30 2.58
CA ARG A 121 25.15 -4.43 3.33
C ARG A 121 24.63 -5.75 2.78
N GLY A 122 25.12 -6.87 3.32
CA GLY A 122 24.69 -8.22 2.92
C GLY A 122 24.96 -8.50 1.45
N ALA A 123 23.92 -8.56 0.62
CA ALA A 123 24.05 -8.86 -0.80
C ALA A 123 24.72 -7.77 -1.62
N GLN A 124 24.74 -6.52 -1.15
CA GLN A 124 25.36 -5.35 -1.80
C GLN A 124 24.92 -5.16 -3.26
N LYS A 125 23.63 -5.28 -3.54
CA LYS A 125 23.03 -5.11 -4.87
C LYS A 125 22.34 -3.76 -5.00
N GLN A 126 22.95 -2.84 -5.76
CA GLN A 126 22.55 -1.43 -5.84
C GLN A 126 21.28 -1.18 -6.68
N ASN A 127 21.03 -1.98 -7.70
CA ASN A 127 19.95 -1.74 -8.67
C ASN A 127 18.83 -2.79 -8.55
N THR A 128 18.62 -3.32 -7.35
CA THR A 128 17.61 -4.34 -7.12
C THR A 128 16.32 -3.70 -6.64
N THR A 129 15.25 -3.88 -7.39
CA THR A 129 13.88 -3.52 -6.99
C THR A 129 13.11 -4.77 -6.63
N THR A 130 12.44 -4.75 -5.49
CA THR A 130 11.51 -5.80 -5.07
C THR A 130 10.10 -5.39 -5.44
N VAL A 131 9.36 -6.28 -6.12
CA VAL A 131 7.95 -6.06 -6.47
C VAL A 131 7.10 -7.09 -5.74
N THR A 132 6.10 -6.60 -5.02
CA THR A 132 5.12 -7.43 -4.33
C THR A 132 3.72 -7.07 -4.78
N SER A 133 2.83 -8.05 -4.85
CA SER A 133 1.44 -7.84 -5.24
C SER A 133 0.48 -8.61 -4.34
N CYS A 134 -0.67 -8.02 -4.10
CA CYS A 134 -1.81 -8.67 -3.47
C CYS A 134 -3.07 -8.34 -4.25
N VAL A 135 -3.78 -9.36 -4.72
CA VAL A 135 -5.03 -9.23 -5.48
C VAL A 135 -6.14 -10.01 -4.80
N ARG A 136 -7.32 -9.40 -4.66
CA ARG A 136 -8.48 -9.95 -3.95
C ARG A 136 -9.75 -9.73 -4.77
N GLY A 137 -10.79 -10.53 -4.51
CA GLY A 137 -12.05 -10.44 -5.23
C GLY A 137 -11.88 -10.57 -6.76
N ARG A 138 -12.49 -9.68 -7.53
CA ARG A 138 -12.43 -9.71 -9.00
C ARG A 138 -11.03 -9.64 -9.59
N PHE A 139 -10.09 -8.93 -8.96
CA PHE A 139 -8.69 -8.90 -9.41
C PHE A 139 -8.03 -10.28 -9.37
N ARG A 140 -8.48 -11.14 -8.46
CA ARG A 140 -7.97 -12.51 -8.34
C ARG A 140 -8.69 -13.49 -9.27
N SER A 141 -10.02 -13.38 -9.37
CA SER A 141 -10.86 -14.33 -10.10
C SER A 141 -10.96 -14.06 -11.60
N ASP A 142 -10.71 -12.82 -12.05
CA ASP A 142 -10.82 -12.40 -13.44
C ASP A 142 -9.48 -11.85 -13.95
N GLU A 143 -8.90 -12.56 -14.91
CA GLU A 143 -7.63 -12.19 -15.53
C GLU A 143 -7.71 -10.86 -16.31
N ARG A 144 -8.85 -10.54 -16.91
CA ARG A 144 -9.04 -9.29 -17.64
C ARG A 144 -8.97 -8.10 -16.71
N THR A 145 -9.65 -8.18 -15.57
CA THR A 145 -9.61 -7.16 -14.50
C THR A 145 -8.19 -6.95 -13.99
N ARG A 146 -7.48 -8.04 -13.73
CA ARG A 146 -6.07 -7.97 -13.29
C ARG A 146 -5.17 -7.35 -14.34
N SER A 147 -5.32 -7.74 -15.61
CA SER A 147 -4.53 -7.21 -16.73
C SER A 147 -4.80 -5.74 -16.96
N GLU A 148 -6.05 -5.29 -16.82
CA GLU A 148 -6.41 -3.88 -16.89
C GLU A 148 -5.72 -3.06 -15.81
N PHE A 149 -5.76 -3.53 -14.56
CA PHE A 149 -5.06 -2.88 -13.44
C PHE A 149 -3.56 -2.75 -13.73
N LEU A 150 -2.91 -3.83 -14.14
CA LEU A 150 -1.47 -3.82 -14.44
C LEU A 150 -1.13 -2.81 -15.55
N ARG A 151 -1.93 -2.74 -16.61
CA ARG A 151 -1.75 -1.74 -17.68
C ARG A 151 -1.92 -0.30 -17.17
N LEU A 152 -2.92 -0.05 -16.32
CA LEU A 152 -3.17 1.29 -15.77
C LEU A 152 -2.02 1.78 -14.87
N ILE A 153 -1.34 0.88 -14.19
CA ILE A 153 -0.15 1.22 -13.39
C ILE A 153 1.16 1.19 -14.19
N GLY A 154 1.09 0.82 -15.48
CA GLY A 154 2.27 0.84 -16.38
C GLY A 154 3.11 -0.44 -16.34
N LYS A 155 2.46 -1.59 -16.08
CA LYS A 155 3.11 -2.93 -16.02
C LYS A 155 2.60 -3.87 -17.10
#